data_d76a2b3d493f2e9889ddd44c45813295
#
_entry.id   d76a2b3d493f2e9889ddd44c45813295
#
_cell.length_a   1.000
_cell.length_b   1.000
_cell.length_c   1.000
_cell.angle_alpha   90.00
_cell.angle_beta   90.00
_cell.angle_gamma   90.00
#
_symmetry.space_group_name_H-M   'P 1'
#
loop_
_entity.id
_entity.type
_entity.pdbx_description
1 polymer ?
#
loop_
_entity_poly.entity_id
_entity_poly.type
_entity_poly.pdbx_seq_one_letter_code
_entity_poly.pdbx_strand_id
1 'polypeptide(L)'
;MKKRKRTEKSRYKHESTGDHCTCAAYVAEIMCRKKAEYKNEGSLPFKFWNIEPWKNTFRYQMTLANKLLKDKRISEQALVKAINSIEFKRANIFSLKHPKAVEIIKRYERLAAEESSKPQDLKAKNNATSRKKTFGKRSQLDKLRSIDLHAEEEE
;
A
#
# COMPACT_ATOMS: atom_id res chain seq x y z
N MET A 1 -21.34 17.23 0.98
CA MET A 1 -21.42 15.85 0.44
C MET A 1 -20.91 14.87 1.48
N LYS A 2 -21.68 13.80 1.80
CA LYS A 2 -21.23 12.77 2.75
C LYS A 2 -20.14 11.91 2.08
N LYS A 3 -18.93 11.88 2.66
CA LYS A 3 -17.84 10.98 2.21
C LYS A 3 -18.26 9.52 2.44
N ARG A 4 -17.97 8.65 1.47
CA ARG A 4 -18.21 7.19 1.61
C ARG A 4 -17.33 6.65 2.73
N LYS A 5 -17.94 5.94 3.70
CA LYS A 5 -17.23 5.30 4.81
C LYS A 5 -16.43 4.10 4.30
N ARG A 6 -15.32 3.79 4.99
CA ARG A 6 -14.52 2.59 4.75
C ARG A 6 -15.35 1.35 5.10
N THR A 7 -15.41 0.39 4.18
CA THR A 7 -15.98 -0.95 4.39
C THR A 7 -14.94 -2.01 4.00
N GLU A 8 -15.17 -3.28 4.29
CA GLU A 8 -14.26 -4.35 3.87
C GLU A 8 -14.03 -4.38 2.36
N LYS A 9 -15.06 -4.09 1.59
CA LYS A 9 -15.01 -4.05 0.11
C LYS A 9 -14.47 -2.74 -0.44
N SER A 10 -14.40 -1.66 0.36
CA SER A 10 -13.95 -0.33 -0.05
C SER A 10 -12.74 0.13 0.77
N ARG A 11 -11.64 -0.64 0.68
CA ARG A 11 -10.39 -0.39 1.41
C ARG A 11 -9.53 0.69 0.78
N TYR A 12 -9.68 0.91 -0.51
CA TYR A 12 -8.88 1.85 -1.30
C TYR A 12 -9.51 3.23 -1.29
N LYS A 13 -8.76 4.21 -1.73
CA LYS A 13 -9.26 5.59 -1.86
C LYS A 13 -9.04 6.07 -3.28
N HIS A 14 -10.04 6.71 -3.86
CA HIS A 14 -9.86 7.49 -5.08
C HIS A 14 -8.86 8.62 -4.85
N GLU A 15 -7.87 8.73 -5.69
CA GLU A 15 -6.87 9.81 -5.58
C GLU A 15 -7.47 11.17 -5.95
N SER A 16 -8.44 11.19 -6.89
CA SER A 16 -9.11 12.41 -7.34
C SER A 16 -10.11 12.99 -6.34
N THR A 17 -10.75 12.16 -5.50
CA THR A 17 -11.81 12.63 -4.57
C THR A 17 -11.52 12.31 -3.11
N GLY A 18 -10.61 11.38 -2.82
CA GLY A 18 -10.32 10.88 -1.47
C GLY A 18 -11.42 9.98 -0.89
N ASP A 19 -12.47 9.68 -1.64
CA ASP A 19 -13.54 8.79 -1.20
C ASP A 19 -13.10 7.32 -1.22
N HIS A 20 -13.64 6.53 -0.30
CA HIS A 20 -13.37 5.11 -0.27
C HIS A 20 -14.00 4.38 -1.46
N CYS A 21 -13.22 3.48 -2.09
CA CYS A 21 -13.62 2.73 -3.27
C CYS A 21 -13.15 1.27 -3.24
N THR A 22 -13.65 0.46 -4.16
CA THR A 22 -13.20 -0.92 -4.37
C THR A 22 -11.85 -0.96 -5.05
N CYS A 23 -11.13 -2.08 -4.94
CA CYS A 23 -9.88 -2.31 -5.66
C CYS A 23 -10.04 -2.07 -7.17
N ALA A 24 -11.10 -2.61 -7.78
CA ALA A 24 -11.36 -2.44 -9.21
C ALA A 24 -11.55 -0.98 -9.63
N ALA A 25 -12.24 -0.17 -8.81
CA ALA A 25 -12.43 1.25 -9.08
C ALA A 25 -11.12 2.04 -8.93
N TYR A 26 -10.31 1.74 -7.91
CA TYR A 26 -8.98 2.32 -7.72
C TYR A 26 -8.06 2.04 -8.92
N VAL A 27 -8.01 0.79 -9.35
CA VAL A 27 -7.21 0.36 -10.51
C VAL A 27 -7.68 1.06 -11.80
N ALA A 28 -9.00 1.14 -12.02
CA ALA A 28 -9.56 1.83 -13.18
C ALA A 28 -9.19 3.33 -13.21
N GLU A 29 -9.15 3.98 -12.04
CA GLU A 29 -8.70 5.38 -11.93
C GLU A 29 -7.24 5.55 -12.33
N ILE A 30 -6.32 4.68 -11.84
CA ILE A 30 -4.91 4.72 -12.22
C ILE A 30 -4.74 4.54 -13.73
N MET A 31 -5.50 3.61 -14.33
CA MET A 31 -5.44 3.37 -15.78
C MET A 31 -5.94 4.57 -16.59
N CYS A 32 -7.01 5.23 -16.13
CA CYS A 32 -7.52 6.45 -16.77
C CYS A 32 -6.51 7.60 -16.65
N ARG A 33 -5.89 7.79 -15.48
CA ARG A 33 -4.86 8.81 -15.29
C ARG A 33 -3.67 8.59 -16.21
N LYS A 34 -3.13 7.37 -16.26
CA LYS A 34 -2.03 7.04 -17.14
C LYS A 34 -2.35 7.33 -18.61
N LYS A 35 -3.59 7.07 -19.04
CA LYS A 35 -4.06 7.39 -20.39
C LYS A 35 -4.14 8.91 -20.62
N ALA A 36 -4.60 9.68 -19.63
CA ALA A 36 -4.66 11.13 -19.70
C ALA A 36 -3.27 11.76 -19.77
N GLU A 37 -2.33 11.31 -18.94
CA GLU A 37 -0.93 11.73 -18.96
C GLU A 37 -0.29 11.49 -20.33
N TYR A 38 -0.51 10.32 -20.91
CA TYR A 38 0.03 10.00 -22.24
C TYR A 38 -0.54 10.89 -23.34
N LYS A 39 -1.80 11.26 -23.25
CA LYS A 39 -2.46 12.14 -24.22
C LYS A 39 -2.17 13.63 -24.01
N ASN A 40 -1.41 13.97 -22.97
CA ASN A 40 -1.17 15.35 -22.53
C ASN A 40 -2.48 16.13 -22.21
N GLU A 41 -3.53 15.40 -21.78
CA GLU A 41 -4.81 16.01 -21.38
C GLU A 41 -4.77 16.60 -19.95
N GLY A 42 -3.60 16.54 -19.28
CA GLY A 42 -3.40 17.05 -17.92
C GLY A 42 -4.02 16.16 -16.84
N SER A 43 -4.46 16.78 -15.75
CA SER A 43 -5.11 16.06 -14.65
C SER A 43 -6.56 15.73 -14.97
N LEU A 44 -7.00 14.52 -14.55
CA LEU A 44 -8.41 14.13 -14.70
C LEU A 44 -9.33 15.09 -13.93
N PRO A 45 -10.46 15.50 -14.51
CA PRO A 45 -11.42 16.36 -13.83
C PRO A 45 -12.04 15.63 -12.60
N PHE A 46 -12.53 16.44 -11.66
CA PHE A 46 -13.21 15.90 -10.48
C PHE A 46 -14.40 15.02 -10.90
N LYS A 47 -14.47 13.79 -10.35
CA LYS A 47 -15.46 12.77 -10.73
C LYS A 47 -15.52 12.47 -12.24
N PHE A 48 -14.37 12.44 -12.88
CA PHE A 48 -14.21 12.17 -14.32
C PHE A 48 -15.00 10.95 -14.83
N TRP A 49 -15.27 9.97 -13.98
CA TRP A 49 -16.05 8.78 -14.34
C TRP A 49 -17.54 9.06 -14.66
N ASN A 50 -18.00 10.28 -14.43
CA ASN A 50 -19.33 10.74 -14.84
C ASN A 50 -19.30 11.57 -16.14
N ILE A 51 -18.10 11.85 -16.69
CA ILE A 51 -17.89 12.73 -17.81
C ILE A 51 -17.39 11.92 -19.01
N GLU A 52 -17.98 12.15 -20.19
CA GLU A 52 -17.46 11.55 -21.42
C GLU A 52 -16.17 12.30 -21.87
N PRO A 53 -15.18 11.61 -22.44
CA PRO A 53 -15.15 10.18 -22.83
C PRO A 53 -14.70 9.23 -21.70
N TRP A 54 -14.37 9.74 -20.51
CA TRP A 54 -13.77 8.97 -19.40
C TRP A 54 -14.70 7.95 -18.78
N LYS A 55 -15.99 8.22 -18.76
CA LYS A 55 -17.03 7.32 -18.19
C LYS A 55 -16.95 5.90 -18.77
N ASN A 56 -16.88 5.79 -20.08
CA ASN A 56 -16.81 4.50 -20.77
C ASN A 56 -15.46 3.82 -20.55
N THR A 57 -14.36 4.58 -20.59
CA THR A 57 -13.01 4.07 -20.31
C THR A 57 -12.93 3.54 -18.88
N PHE A 58 -13.41 4.29 -17.90
CA PHE A 58 -13.40 3.88 -16.49
C PHE A 58 -14.22 2.60 -16.26
N ARG A 59 -15.45 2.53 -16.77
CA ARG A 59 -16.30 1.34 -16.66
C ARG A 59 -15.66 0.11 -17.30
N TYR A 60 -15.06 0.27 -18.47
CA TYR A 60 -14.36 -0.81 -19.15
C TYR A 60 -13.16 -1.32 -18.32
N GLN A 61 -12.30 -0.45 -17.83
CA GLN A 61 -11.16 -0.85 -17.00
C GLN A 61 -11.62 -1.49 -15.69
N MET A 62 -12.66 -0.98 -15.06
CA MET A 62 -13.24 -1.57 -13.85
C MET A 62 -13.78 -2.98 -14.11
N THR A 63 -14.43 -3.22 -15.26
CA THR A 63 -14.89 -4.56 -15.64
C THR A 63 -13.71 -5.51 -15.84
N LEU A 64 -12.64 -5.08 -16.49
CA LEU A 64 -11.43 -5.88 -16.67
C LEU A 64 -10.74 -6.20 -15.32
N ALA A 65 -10.65 -5.22 -14.43
CA ALA A 65 -10.10 -5.43 -13.08
C ALA A 65 -10.95 -6.45 -12.30
N ASN A 66 -12.26 -6.35 -12.33
CA ASN A 66 -13.15 -7.33 -11.71
C ASN A 66 -12.98 -8.74 -12.28
N LYS A 67 -12.80 -8.88 -13.61
CA LYS A 67 -12.48 -10.18 -14.23
C LYS A 67 -11.15 -10.75 -13.75
N LEU A 68 -10.12 -9.93 -13.59
CA LEU A 68 -8.85 -10.38 -13.05
C LEU A 68 -8.96 -10.87 -11.60
N LEU A 69 -9.70 -10.16 -10.77
CA LEU A 69 -9.91 -10.51 -9.37
C LEU A 69 -10.76 -11.77 -9.19
N LYS A 70 -11.83 -11.92 -9.99
CA LYS A 70 -12.80 -13.03 -9.86
C LYS A 70 -12.39 -14.25 -10.66
N ASP A 71 -12.21 -14.09 -11.97
CA ASP A 71 -12.02 -15.22 -12.88
C ASP A 71 -10.60 -15.79 -12.80
N LYS A 72 -9.60 -14.92 -12.68
CA LYS A 72 -8.19 -15.32 -12.60
C LYS A 72 -7.67 -15.45 -11.19
N ARG A 73 -8.54 -15.25 -10.18
CA ARG A 73 -8.22 -15.35 -8.74
C ARG A 73 -6.97 -14.56 -8.33
N ILE A 74 -6.74 -13.43 -8.98
CA ILE A 74 -5.62 -12.55 -8.63
C ILE A 74 -5.98 -11.79 -7.35
N SER A 75 -5.08 -11.77 -6.38
CA SER A 75 -5.28 -11.05 -5.13
C SER A 75 -5.29 -9.54 -5.36
N GLU A 76 -6.09 -8.80 -4.58
CA GLU A 76 -6.15 -7.34 -4.64
C GLU A 76 -4.77 -6.71 -4.42
N GLN A 77 -4.00 -7.27 -3.48
CA GLN A 77 -2.67 -6.78 -3.16
C GLN A 77 -1.69 -6.93 -4.32
N ALA A 78 -1.68 -8.09 -4.98
CA ALA A 78 -0.83 -8.33 -6.14
C ALA A 78 -1.20 -7.42 -7.32
N LEU A 79 -2.50 -7.25 -7.58
CA LEU A 79 -2.98 -6.36 -8.63
C LEU A 79 -2.53 -4.91 -8.38
N VAL A 80 -2.69 -4.40 -7.17
CA VAL A 80 -2.29 -3.04 -6.81
C VAL A 80 -0.77 -2.87 -6.83
N LYS A 81 0.00 -3.83 -6.28
CA LYS A 81 1.48 -3.82 -6.36
C LYS A 81 1.96 -3.81 -7.80
N ALA A 82 1.38 -4.64 -8.67
CA ALA A 82 1.73 -4.74 -10.08
C ALA A 82 1.54 -3.41 -10.83
N ILE A 83 0.37 -2.78 -10.66
CA ILE A 83 0.05 -1.52 -11.36
C ILE A 83 0.89 -0.35 -10.87
N ASN A 84 1.24 -0.33 -9.59
CA ASN A 84 2.10 0.69 -9.01
C ASN A 84 3.60 0.43 -9.23
N SER A 85 3.97 -0.72 -9.80
CA SER A 85 5.37 -1.05 -10.09
C SER A 85 5.99 -0.08 -11.11
N ILE A 86 7.30 0.13 -10.98
CA ILE A 86 8.08 0.97 -11.91
C ILE A 86 7.97 0.42 -13.33
N GLU A 87 8.00 -0.90 -13.47
CA GLU A 87 7.88 -1.57 -14.75
C GLU A 87 6.55 -1.28 -15.44
N PHE A 88 5.44 -1.38 -14.70
CA PHE A 88 4.11 -1.07 -15.25
C PHE A 88 3.97 0.42 -15.57
N LYS A 89 4.54 1.30 -14.73
CA LYS A 89 4.50 2.75 -14.95
C LYS A 89 5.27 3.16 -16.20
N ARG A 90 6.45 2.56 -16.43
CA ARG A 90 7.30 2.84 -17.62
C ARG A 90 6.78 2.20 -18.90
N ALA A 91 6.01 1.14 -18.79
CA ALA A 91 5.43 0.49 -19.97
C ALA A 91 4.28 1.32 -20.55
N ASN A 92 4.20 1.38 -21.87
CA ASN A 92 3.11 2.06 -22.59
C ASN A 92 1.83 1.20 -22.60
N ILE A 93 1.32 0.90 -21.41
CA ILE A 93 0.14 0.06 -21.20
C ILE A 93 -1.00 0.95 -20.75
N PHE A 94 -2.07 1.02 -21.56
CA PHE A 94 -3.26 1.86 -21.30
C PHE A 94 -4.54 1.04 -21.10
N SER A 95 -4.41 -0.29 -21.10
CA SER A 95 -5.53 -1.19 -20.84
C SER A 95 -5.05 -2.44 -20.13
N LEU A 96 -5.84 -2.92 -19.15
CA LEU A 96 -5.59 -4.18 -18.45
C LEU A 96 -5.74 -5.41 -19.37
N LYS A 97 -6.34 -5.25 -20.57
CA LYS A 97 -6.39 -6.31 -21.57
C LYS A 97 -5.04 -6.56 -22.27
N HIS A 98 -4.11 -5.61 -22.19
CA HIS A 98 -2.81 -5.71 -22.85
C HIS A 98 -2.03 -6.93 -22.34
N PRO A 99 -1.45 -7.78 -23.23
CA PRO A 99 -0.76 -9.01 -22.83
C PRO A 99 0.31 -8.77 -21.77
N LYS A 100 1.13 -7.74 -21.97
CA LYS A 100 2.19 -7.35 -21.02
C LYS A 100 1.65 -6.94 -19.65
N ALA A 101 0.45 -6.31 -19.58
CA ALA A 101 -0.20 -6.01 -18.30
C ALA A 101 -0.54 -7.29 -17.55
N VAL A 102 -1.15 -8.25 -18.25
CA VAL A 102 -1.53 -9.55 -17.67
C VAL A 102 -0.30 -10.33 -17.21
N GLU A 103 0.80 -10.28 -17.95
CA GLU A 103 2.06 -10.93 -17.60
C GLU A 103 2.66 -10.35 -16.31
N ILE A 104 2.75 -9.02 -16.21
CA ILE A 104 3.25 -8.34 -15.01
C ILE A 104 2.38 -8.70 -13.80
N ILE A 105 1.04 -8.63 -13.94
CA ILE A 105 0.11 -8.93 -12.85
C ILE A 105 0.26 -10.39 -12.39
N LYS A 106 0.36 -11.35 -13.29
CA LYS A 106 0.58 -12.77 -12.95
C LYS A 106 1.91 -13.00 -12.24
N ARG A 107 2.96 -12.26 -12.60
CA ARG A 107 4.26 -12.36 -11.93
C ARG A 107 4.15 -11.86 -10.48
N TYR A 108 3.47 -10.73 -10.24
CA TYR A 108 3.24 -10.23 -8.89
C TYR A 108 2.36 -11.14 -8.04
N GLU A 109 1.40 -11.84 -8.65
CA GLU A 109 0.60 -12.87 -7.96
C GLU A 109 1.48 -14.04 -7.50
N ARG A 110 2.37 -14.53 -8.36
CA ARG A 110 3.33 -15.59 -7.98
C ARG A 110 4.23 -15.14 -6.83
N LEU A 111 4.78 -13.93 -6.90
CA LEU A 111 5.61 -13.37 -5.82
C LEU A 111 4.83 -13.25 -4.50
N ALA A 112 3.58 -12.81 -4.55
CA ALA A 112 2.72 -12.73 -3.37
C ALA A 112 2.42 -14.12 -2.77
N ALA A 113 2.22 -15.14 -3.61
CA ALA A 113 2.05 -16.51 -3.16
C ALA A 113 3.32 -17.08 -2.52
N GLU A 114 4.49 -16.79 -3.09
CA GLU A 114 5.79 -17.18 -2.53
C GLU A 114 6.08 -16.49 -1.18
N GLU A 115 5.74 -15.20 -1.05
CA GLU A 115 5.85 -14.45 0.21
C GLU A 115 4.97 -15.05 1.30
N SER A 116 3.75 -15.49 0.96
CA SER A 116 2.82 -16.09 1.93
C SER A 116 3.18 -17.54 2.30
N SER A 117 3.92 -18.24 1.47
CA SER A 117 4.38 -19.60 1.73
C SER A 117 5.69 -19.69 2.52
N LYS A 118 6.41 -18.58 2.70
CA LYS A 118 7.60 -18.55 3.57
C LYS A 118 7.19 -18.62 5.03
N PRO A 119 7.70 -19.59 5.83
CA PRO A 119 7.34 -19.70 7.24
C PRO A 119 7.73 -18.42 7.99
N GLN A 120 6.83 -17.96 8.87
CA GLN A 120 6.98 -16.72 9.65
C GLN A 120 8.03 -16.80 10.77
N ASP A 121 8.97 -17.75 10.70
CA ASP A 121 9.96 -18.00 11.77
C ASP A 121 10.94 -16.83 12.02
N LEU A 122 10.96 -15.81 11.16
CA LEU A 122 11.85 -14.68 11.35
C LEU A 122 11.25 -13.54 12.22
N LYS A 123 9.93 -13.56 12.50
CA LYS A 123 9.32 -12.52 13.34
C LYS A 123 9.36 -12.81 14.83
N ALA A 124 9.59 -14.05 15.22
CA ALA A 124 9.67 -14.45 16.65
C ALA A 124 11.02 -14.06 17.30
N LYS A 125 12.09 -13.89 16.54
CA LYS A 125 13.41 -13.56 17.11
C LYS A 125 13.63 -12.09 17.46
N ASN A 126 12.86 -11.17 16.91
CA ASN A 126 13.06 -9.75 17.22
C ASN A 126 12.24 -9.21 18.39
N ASN A 127 11.31 -10.01 18.96
CA ASN A 127 10.55 -9.60 20.14
C ASN A 127 11.14 -10.09 21.46
N ALA A 128 12.25 -10.85 21.44
CA ALA A 128 12.86 -11.41 22.66
C ALA A 128 13.93 -10.50 23.30
N THR A 129 14.23 -9.34 22.73
CA THR A 129 15.24 -8.41 23.28
C THR A 129 14.70 -7.04 23.68
N SER A 130 13.40 -6.90 23.85
CA SER A 130 12.89 -5.81 24.69
C SER A 130 13.07 -6.21 26.16
N ARG A 131 14.33 -6.21 26.62
CA ARG A 131 14.61 -6.22 28.06
C ARG A 131 13.90 -5.02 28.65
N LYS A 132 12.84 -5.27 29.43
CA LYS A 132 12.26 -4.29 30.36
C LYS A 132 13.44 -3.72 31.15
N LYS A 133 13.79 -2.46 30.90
CA LYS A 133 14.68 -1.71 31.78
C LYS A 133 13.94 -1.65 33.11
N THR A 134 14.34 -2.50 34.07
CA THR A 134 13.91 -2.37 35.44
C THR A 134 14.49 -1.06 35.95
N PHE A 135 13.63 -0.05 36.03
CA PHE A 135 13.88 1.16 36.80
C PHE A 135 14.10 0.72 38.26
N GLY A 136 15.32 0.85 38.75
CA GLY A 136 15.57 0.55 40.17
C GLY A 136 16.95 0.09 40.57
N LYS A 137 17.93 0.06 39.68
CA LYS A 137 19.31 -0.11 40.13
C LYS A 137 20.03 1.24 39.98
N ARG A 138 20.29 1.89 41.13
CA ARG A 138 21.18 3.09 41.21
C ARG A 138 22.47 2.80 40.44
N SER A 139 22.84 3.70 39.52
CA SER A 139 24.07 3.56 38.74
C SER A 139 25.27 3.57 39.70
N GLN A 140 26.38 2.98 39.30
CA GLN A 140 27.60 3.01 40.10
C GLN A 140 28.08 4.46 40.38
N LEU A 141 27.75 5.39 39.48
CA LEU A 141 27.99 6.82 39.63
C LEU A 141 27.17 7.46 40.78
N ASP A 142 25.92 7.01 40.98
CA ASP A 142 25.10 7.52 42.09
C ASP A 142 25.61 6.99 43.45
N LYS A 143 26.22 5.79 43.48
CA LYS A 143 26.88 5.25 44.67
C LYS A 143 28.16 6.00 45.03
N LEU A 144 28.96 6.40 44.03
CA LEU A 144 30.18 7.19 44.25
C LEU A 144 29.86 8.60 44.76
N ARG A 145 28.85 9.27 44.19
CA ARG A 145 28.42 10.60 44.69
C ARG A 145 27.91 10.59 46.13
N SER A 146 27.29 9.49 46.60
CA SER A 146 26.83 9.37 47.99
C SER A 146 27.99 9.16 48.98
N ILE A 147 29.16 8.68 48.52
CA ILE A 147 30.34 8.51 49.35
C ILE A 147 31.08 9.87 49.53
N ASP A 148 31.15 10.67 48.45
CA ASP A 148 31.78 12.01 48.51
C ASP A 148 31.03 12.99 49.43
N LEU A 149 29.70 12.88 49.50
CA LEU A 149 28.85 13.73 50.36
C LEU A 149 28.99 13.42 51.87
N HIS A 150 29.46 12.22 52.26
CA HIS A 150 29.69 11.87 53.65
C HIS A 150 31.14 12.15 54.13
N ALA A 151 32.05 12.47 53.20
CA ALA A 151 33.45 12.80 53.54
C ALA A 151 33.62 14.27 53.94
N GLU A 152 32.67 15.16 53.67
CA GLU A 152 32.72 16.58 54.00
C GLU A 152 32.05 16.94 55.34
N GLU A 153 31.46 15.97 56.05
CA GLU A 153 30.82 16.21 57.38
C GLU A 153 31.69 15.82 58.58
N GLU A 154 32.95 15.39 58.38
CA GLU A 154 33.85 15.00 59.48
C GLU A 154 35.14 15.88 59.59
N GLU A 155 35.07 17.19 59.27
CA GLU A 155 36.09 18.16 59.66
C GLU A 155 35.55 19.27 60.54
#